data_50d4d136ddab381f63481a60031cd4c1
#
_entry.id   50d4d136ddab381f63481a60031cd4c1
#
_cell.length_a   1.000
_cell.length_b   1.000
_cell.length_c   1.000
_cell.angle_alpha   90.00
_cell.angle_beta   90.00
_cell.angle_gamma   90.00
#
_symmetry.space_group_name_H-M   'P 1'
#
loop_
_entity.id
_entity.type
_entity.pdbx_description
1 polymer ?
#
loop_
_entity_poly.entity_id
_entity_poly.type
_entity_poly.pdbx_seq_one_letter_code
_entity_poly.pdbx_strand_id
1 'polypeptide(L)'
;MASSGSLVESKLPGGFYHMQLGMIGLGRMGANMVRRLQKAGHKCVVYDRSADAVKQLAAEGPAGATSIDDFISKLQQPRAIWLMVPAAVVDATIAGLAPKLSKDDILIDGGNSYYIDDIRRAKDLAPKGIHYVDVGTSGGVWGLERGYCQMIGGEKNIVQHLDPIFKTLAPGRGDIPRTPGREKATGTAEEGYLHCGPSGAGHFVKMVHNGIEYGLMAAYAEGLNVLHHANVGHTQREADAETTPLRNPEHYQYDFNLADVAEVWRRGSVVASWLLDLTAISLLEQPKLERYSGRVSDSGEGRWTILAAIESTTPAPVLSAALYQRFTSRGEDDFAAKLLSAMRFQFGGHLEKKSGH
;
A
#
# COMPACT_ATOMS: atom_id res chain seq x y z
N MET A 1 -44.70 -22.52 7.05
CA MET A 1 -43.89 -22.97 5.92
C MET A 1 -43.40 -21.73 5.21
N ALA A 2 -42.18 -21.28 5.53
CA ALA A 2 -41.55 -20.11 4.89
C ALA A 2 -40.64 -20.67 3.79
N SER A 3 -40.91 -20.29 2.54
CA SER A 3 -40.11 -20.66 1.37
C SER A 3 -38.73 -20.01 1.45
N SER A 4 -37.70 -20.82 1.53
CA SER A 4 -36.31 -20.43 1.34
C SER A 4 -36.14 -20.02 -0.14
N GLY A 5 -36.06 -18.72 -0.40
CA GLY A 5 -35.67 -18.24 -1.71
C GLY A 5 -34.22 -18.62 -1.99
N SER A 6 -34.03 -19.62 -2.84
CA SER A 6 -32.70 -19.97 -3.34
C SER A 6 -32.19 -18.85 -4.25
N LEU A 7 -31.05 -18.27 -3.90
CA LEU A 7 -30.26 -17.42 -4.78
C LEU A 7 -29.97 -18.18 -6.07
N VAL A 8 -30.32 -17.59 -7.21
CA VAL A 8 -30.02 -18.16 -8.53
C VAL A 8 -28.52 -17.96 -8.77
N GLU A 9 -27.74 -18.96 -8.39
CA GLU A 9 -26.32 -19.04 -8.68
C GLU A 9 -26.11 -19.58 -10.09
N SER A 10 -25.64 -18.77 -11.01
CA SER A 10 -25.24 -19.25 -12.36
C SER A 10 -23.79 -19.77 -12.30
N LYS A 11 -23.62 -21.09 -12.43
CA LYS A 11 -22.32 -21.76 -12.54
C LYS A 11 -21.72 -21.59 -13.94
N LEU A 12 -20.47 -21.15 -14.01
CA LEU A 12 -19.65 -21.28 -15.23
C LEU A 12 -18.95 -22.66 -15.29
N PRO A 13 -18.48 -23.08 -16.50
CA PRO A 13 -17.56 -24.21 -16.63
C PRO A 13 -16.26 -23.87 -15.87
N GLY A 14 -16.04 -24.57 -14.73
CA GLY A 14 -14.91 -24.33 -13.82
C GLY A 14 -15.30 -24.02 -12.38
N GLY A 15 -16.61 -23.90 -12.05
CA GLY A 15 -17.10 -23.80 -10.66
C GLY A 15 -17.04 -22.40 -10.03
N PHE A 16 -16.84 -21.34 -10.80
CA PHE A 16 -16.85 -19.96 -10.29
C PHE A 16 -18.27 -19.41 -10.20
N TYR A 17 -18.57 -18.77 -9.06
CA TYR A 17 -19.82 -18.05 -8.85
C TYR A 17 -19.60 -16.56 -9.15
N HIS A 18 -20.47 -15.99 -9.98
CA HIS A 18 -20.51 -14.55 -10.18
C HIS A 18 -21.19 -13.88 -9.01
N MET A 19 -20.57 -12.85 -8.50
CA MET A 19 -21.12 -12.01 -7.43
C MET A 19 -21.40 -10.60 -7.95
N GLN A 20 -22.28 -9.88 -7.27
CA GLN A 20 -22.42 -8.45 -7.44
C GLN A 20 -21.62 -7.73 -6.33
N LEU A 21 -20.86 -6.69 -6.71
CA LEU A 21 -20.10 -5.86 -5.78
C LEU A 21 -20.41 -4.38 -6.03
N GLY A 22 -20.69 -3.65 -4.96
CA GLY A 22 -20.70 -2.19 -4.97
C GLY A 22 -19.28 -1.66 -4.72
N MET A 23 -18.81 -0.73 -5.56
CA MET A 23 -17.52 -0.06 -5.35
C MET A 23 -17.74 1.43 -5.10
N ILE A 24 -17.26 1.94 -3.96
CA ILE A 24 -17.23 3.36 -3.64
C ILE A 24 -15.80 3.85 -3.63
N GLY A 25 -15.51 4.86 -4.45
CA GLY A 25 -14.15 5.37 -4.69
C GLY A 25 -13.56 4.78 -5.96
N LEU A 26 -13.54 5.60 -7.02
CA LEU A 26 -13.13 5.22 -8.38
C LEU A 26 -11.78 5.85 -8.77
N GLY A 27 -10.91 6.06 -7.77
CA GLY A 27 -9.51 6.38 -8.02
C GLY A 27 -8.81 5.26 -8.79
N ARG A 28 -7.52 5.45 -9.07
CA ARG A 28 -6.73 4.50 -9.89
C ARG A 28 -6.88 3.03 -9.48
N MET A 29 -6.91 2.75 -8.17
CA MET A 29 -7.05 1.36 -7.69
C MET A 29 -8.50 0.87 -7.80
N GLY A 30 -9.49 1.63 -7.28
CA GLY A 30 -10.89 1.20 -7.29
C GLY A 30 -11.42 0.95 -8.69
N ALA A 31 -11.15 1.83 -9.64
CA ALA A 31 -11.54 1.62 -11.04
C ALA A 31 -10.87 0.38 -11.66
N ASN A 32 -9.58 0.14 -11.38
CA ASN A 32 -8.88 -1.03 -11.89
C ASN A 32 -9.38 -2.35 -11.26
N MET A 33 -9.76 -2.34 -9.98
CA MET A 33 -10.42 -3.47 -9.34
C MET A 33 -11.75 -3.81 -10.03
N VAL A 34 -12.58 -2.79 -10.30
CA VAL A 34 -13.84 -2.97 -11.02
C VAL A 34 -13.60 -3.58 -12.41
N ARG A 35 -12.64 -3.07 -13.17
CA ARG A 35 -12.28 -3.62 -14.48
C ARG A 35 -11.86 -5.09 -14.41
N ARG A 36 -11.05 -5.43 -13.40
CA ARG A 36 -10.58 -6.80 -13.19
C ARG A 36 -11.74 -7.74 -12.81
N LEU A 37 -12.65 -7.31 -11.95
CA LEU A 37 -13.86 -8.05 -11.57
C LEU A 37 -14.79 -8.29 -12.77
N GLN A 38 -15.01 -7.26 -13.59
CA GLN A 38 -15.85 -7.37 -14.78
C GLN A 38 -15.28 -8.33 -15.83
N LYS A 39 -13.96 -8.30 -16.05
CA LYS A 39 -13.28 -9.27 -16.95
C LYS A 39 -13.53 -10.71 -16.55
N ALA A 40 -13.73 -10.98 -15.26
CA ALA A 40 -14.06 -12.30 -14.71
C ALA A 40 -15.59 -12.55 -14.63
N GLY A 41 -16.43 -11.62 -15.09
CA GLY A 41 -17.88 -11.77 -15.16
C GLY A 41 -18.65 -11.34 -13.92
N HIS A 42 -18.00 -10.80 -12.90
CA HIS A 42 -18.69 -10.21 -11.75
C HIS A 42 -19.46 -8.95 -12.18
N LYS A 43 -20.59 -8.68 -11.53
CA LYS A 43 -21.37 -7.46 -11.77
C LYS A 43 -20.92 -6.38 -10.78
N CYS A 44 -20.69 -5.16 -11.26
CA CYS A 44 -20.29 -4.06 -10.41
C CYS A 44 -21.29 -2.90 -10.48
N VAL A 45 -21.62 -2.33 -9.33
CA VAL A 45 -22.27 -1.04 -9.20
C VAL A 45 -21.22 -0.05 -8.67
N VAL A 46 -21.08 1.12 -9.28
CA VAL A 46 -19.98 2.03 -8.99
C VAL A 46 -20.50 3.42 -8.58
N TYR A 47 -19.87 3.98 -7.56
CA TYR A 47 -20.15 5.32 -7.09
C TYR A 47 -18.87 6.06 -6.68
N ASP A 48 -18.80 7.32 -7.02
CA ASP A 48 -17.76 8.25 -6.59
C ASP A 48 -18.36 9.65 -6.39
N ARG A 49 -17.69 10.50 -5.63
CA ARG A 49 -18.05 11.93 -5.50
C ARG A 49 -17.87 12.67 -6.83
N SER A 50 -16.97 12.22 -7.67
CA SER A 50 -16.78 12.72 -9.04
C SER A 50 -17.75 12.02 -9.99
N ALA A 51 -18.78 12.75 -10.41
CA ALA A 51 -19.73 12.26 -11.40
C ALA A 51 -19.05 11.87 -12.73
N ASP A 52 -17.98 12.55 -13.10
CA ASP A 52 -17.20 12.24 -14.31
C ASP A 52 -16.49 10.90 -14.19
N ALA A 53 -15.91 10.56 -13.02
CA ALA A 53 -15.31 9.26 -12.80
C ALA A 53 -16.33 8.13 -12.90
N VAL A 54 -17.53 8.34 -12.34
CA VAL A 54 -18.66 7.39 -12.48
C VAL A 54 -19.04 7.22 -13.94
N LYS A 55 -19.24 8.33 -14.67
CA LYS A 55 -19.65 8.30 -16.09
C LYS A 55 -18.61 7.60 -16.97
N GLN A 56 -17.33 7.90 -16.75
CA GLN A 56 -16.23 7.28 -17.51
C GLN A 56 -16.22 5.76 -17.30
N LEU A 57 -16.25 5.31 -16.03
CA LEU A 57 -16.19 3.88 -15.75
C LEU A 57 -17.48 3.15 -16.15
N ALA A 58 -18.65 3.78 -15.99
CA ALA A 58 -19.93 3.22 -16.41
C ALA A 58 -20.00 2.96 -17.93
N ALA A 59 -19.31 3.77 -18.73
CA ALA A 59 -19.21 3.53 -20.18
C ALA A 59 -18.44 2.25 -20.52
N GLU A 60 -17.69 1.69 -19.60
CA GLU A 60 -16.94 0.43 -19.73
C GLU A 60 -17.77 -0.81 -19.31
N GLY A 61 -19.00 -0.60 -18.77
CA GLY A 61 -19.95 -1.68 -18.49
C GLY A 61 -20.54 -1.78 -17.07
N PRO A 62 -19.92 -1.27 -15.98
CA PRO A 62 -20.55 -1.34 -14.66
C PRO A 62 -21.74 -0.40 -14.57
N ALA A 63 -22.68 -0.69 -13.66
CA ALA A 63 -23.81 0.19 -13.40
C ALA A 63 -23.34 1.42 -12.60
N GLY A 64 -23.33 2.59 -13.21
CA GLY A 64 -23.04 3.86 -12.52
C GLY A 64 -24.20 4.30 -11.63
N ALA A 65 -23.88 4.90 -10.48
CA ALA A 65 -24.85 5.48 -9.56
C ALA A 65 -24.61 6.99 -9.39
N THR A 66 -25.70 7.74 -9.30
CA THR A 66 -25.68 9.23 -9.19
C THR A 66 -25.75 9.73 -7.77
N SER A 67 -26.13 8.87 -6.83
CA SER A 67 -26.20 9.15 -5.38
C SER A 67 -26.01 7.88 -4.58
N ILE A 68 -25.81 8.00 -3.27
CA ILE A 68 -25.76 6.85 -2.37
C ILE A 68 -27.09 6.07 -2.39
N ASP A 69 -28.23 6.74 -2.45
CA ASP A 69 -29.53 6.05 -2.53
C ASP A 69 -29.69 5.29 -3.84
N ASP A 70 -29.30 5.88 -4.95
CA ASP A 70 -29.28 5.22 -6.26
C ASP A 70 -28.31 4.02 -6.26
N PHE A 71 -27.12 4.18 -5.64
CA PHE A 71 -26.14 3.10 -5.49
C PHE A 71 -26.72 1.91 -4.71
N ILE A 72 -27.29 2.16 -3.54
CA ILE A 72 -27.90 1.13 -2.68
C ILE A 72 -29.06 0.43 -3.40
N SER A 73 -29.90 1.18 -4.12
CA SER A 73 -31.08 0.62 -4.85
C SER A 73 -30.68 -0.34 -5.99
N LYS A 74 -29.47 -0.19 -6.54
CA LYS A 74 -28.94 -1.07 -7.62
C LYS A 74 -28.27 -2.33 -7.11
N LEU A 75 -28.05 -2.45 -5.79
CA LEU A 75 -27.38 -3.59 -5.18
C LEU A 75 -28.39 -4.62 -4.66
N GLN A 76 -28.12 -5.89 -4.93
CA GLN A 76 -28.90 -7.05 -4.43
C GLN A 76 -28.49 -7.38 -3.00
N GLN A 77 -29.46 -7.69 -2.15
CA GLN A 77 -29.22 -8.15 -0.77
C GLN A 77 -28.87 -9.66 -0.73
N PRO A 78 -27.97 -10.09 0.18
CA PRO A 78 -27.11 -9.24 1.02
C PRO A 78 -26.09 -8.49 0.18
N ARG A 79 -25.96 -7.18 0.42
CA ARG A 79 -25.07 -6.33 -0.36
C ARG A 79 -23.63 -6.51 0.09
N ALA A 80 -22.69 -6.57 -0.86
CA ALA A 80 -21.26 -6.44 -0.61
C ALA A 80 -20.77 -5.11 -1.17
N ILE A 81 -20.26 -4.22 -0.31
CA ILE A 81 -19.85 -2.86 -0.66
C ILE A 81 -18.40 -2.66 -0.28
N TRP A 82 -17.57 -2.40 -1.28
CA TRP A 82 -16.14 -2.14 -1.14
C TRP A 82 -15.89 -0.63 -1.10
N LEU A 83 -15.25 -0.15 -0.05
CA LEU A 83 -14.80 1.23 0.12
C LEU A 83 -13.34 1.34 -0.31
N MET A 84 -13.07 2.14 -1.33
CA MET A 84 -11.73 2.44 -1.83
C MET A 84 -11.47 3.94 -1.73
N VAL A 85 -11.64 4.46 -0.54
CA VAL A 85 -11.56 5.89 -0.21
C VAL A 85 -10.40 6.17 0.76
N PRO A 86 -9.89 7.42 0.84
CA PRO A 86 -8.87 7.77 1.82
C PRO A 86 -9.32 7.49 3.27
N ALA A 87 -8.39 7.02 4.11
CA ALA A 87 -8.67 6.66 5.51
C ALA A 87 -9.42 7.75 6.28
N ALA A 88 -9.09 9.02 6.04
CA ALA A 88 -9.71 10.18 6.71
C ALA A 88 -11.21 10.33 6.44
N VAL A 89 -11.76 9.70 5.41
CA VAL A 89 -13.19 9.84 5.06
C VAL A 89 -13.99 8.55 5.22
N VAL A 90 -13.35 7.45 5.63
CA VAL A 90 -14.02 6.15 5.81
C VAL A 90 -15.16 6.24 6.82
N ASP A 91 -14.92 6.83 7.98
CA ASP A 91 -15.95 6.96 9.03
C ASP A 91 -17.17 7.76 8.54
N ALA A 92 -16.95 8.87 7.84
CA ALA A 92 -18.05 9.67 7.26
C ALA A 92 -18.80 8.88 6.17
N THR A 93 -18.09 8.09 5.38
CA THR A 93 -18.70 7.23 4.35
C THR A 93 -19.57 6.14 4.99
N ILE A 94 -19.06 5.46 6.03
CA ILE A 94 -19.82 4.45 6.77
C ILE A 94 -21.06 5.08 7.46
N ALA A 95 -20.90 6.25 8.08
CA ALA A 95 -22.03 6.95 8.71
C ALA A 95 -23.16 7.29 7.72
N GLY A 96 -22.82 7.63 6.48
CA GLY A 96 -23.78 7.86 5.41
C GLY A 96 -24.44 6.59 4.85
N LEU A 97 -23.74 5.46 4.90
CA LEU A 97 -24.20 4.17 4.39
C LEU A 97 -25.02 3.37 5.41
N ALA A 98 -24.53 3.27 6.65
CA ALA A 98 -25.06 2.35 7.65
C ALA A 98 -26.58 2.49 7.91
N PRO A 99 -27.20 3.70 7.89
CA PRO A 99 -28.66 3.82 8.03
C PRO A 99 -29.48 3.26 6.86
N LYS A 100 -28.82 3.01 5.71
CA LYS A 100 -29.44 2.55 4.46
C LYS A 100 -29.20 1.05 4.21
N LEU A 101 -28.33 0.45 5.02
CA LEU A 101 -28.00 -0.97 4.94
C LEU A 101 -28.96 -1.82 5.74
N SER A 102 -29.06 -3.08 5.35
CA SER A 102 -29.89 -4.10 5.98
C SER A 102 -29.02 -5.09 6.75
N LYS A 103 -29.67 -5.90 7.57
CA LYS A 103 -29.05 -7.04 8.18
C LYS A 103 -28.40 -7.94 7.10
N ASP A 104 -27.24 -8.48 7.43
CA ASP A 104 -26.40 -9.36 6.59
C ASP A 104 -25.71 -8.64 5.41
N ASP A 105 -25.88 -7.31 5.23
CA ASP A 105 -25.06 -6.54 4.31
C ASP A 105 -23.60 -6.47 4.81
N ILE A 106 -22.66 -6.39 3.87
CA ILE A 106 -21.22 -6.47 4.14
C ILE A 106 -20.56 -5.15 3.67
N LEU A 107 -19.83 -4.49 4.57
CA LEU A 107 -18.93 -3.39 4.26
C LEU A 107 -17.49 -3.89 4.25
N ILE A 108 -16.76 -3.60 3.17
CA ILE A 108 -15.38 -3.99 2.97
C ILE A 108 -14.55 -2.70 2.89
N ASP A 109 -13.67 -2.47 3.84
CA ASP A 109 -12.68 -1.38 3.78
C ASP A 109 -11.41 -1.88 3.10
N GLY A 110 -11.16 -1.43 1.87
CA GLY A 110 -9.98 -1.79 1.08
C GLY A 110 -8.97 -0.64 0.96
N GLY A 111 -9.15 0.43 1.73
CA GLY A 111 -8.21 1.54 1.82
C GLY A 111 -6.96 1.24 2.65
N ASN A 112 -6.21 2.28 2.96
CA ASN A 112 -5.11 2.21 3.93
C ASN A 112 -5.61 2.70 5.29
N SER A 113 -6.44 1.92 5.96
CA SER A 113 -7.01 2.26 7.26
C SER A 113 -6.17 1.77 8.44
N TYR A 114 -6.35 2.44 9.57
CA TYR A 114 -5.70 2.03 10.82
C TYR A 114 -6.48 0.87 11.44
N TYR A 115 -5.83 -0.25 11.71
CA TYR A 115 -6.47 -1.48 12.18
C TYR A 115 -7.33 -1.31 13.46
N ILE A 116 -6.97 -0.37 14.34
CA ILE A 116 -7.75 -0.07 15.55
C ILE A 116 -9.12 0.52 15.17
N ASP A 117 -9.18 1.36 14.14
CA ASP A 117 -10.45 1.88 13.64
C ASP A 117 -11.32 0.77 13.04
N ASP A 118 -10.72 -0.22 12.38
CA ASP A 118 -11.47 -1.37 11.85
C ASP A 118 -12.13 -2.19 12.95
N ILE A 119 -11.39 -2.44 14.05
CA ILE A 119 -11.93 -3.11 15.24
C ILE A 119 -13.12 -2.33 15.81
N ARG A 120 -13.00 -1.01 15.92
CA ARG A 120 -14.09 -0.13 16.39
C ARG A 120 -15.29 -0.16 15.44
N ARG A 121 -15.06 0.00 14.13
CA ARG A 121 -16.10 0.00 13.09
C ARG A 121 -16.86 -1.32 13.06
N ALA A 122 -16.16 -2.44 13.12
CA ALA A 122 -16.78 -3.76 13.20
C ALA A 122 -17.69 -3.90 14.43
N LYS A 123 -17.22 -3.45 15.61
CA LYS A 123 -17.98 -3.44 16.85
C LYS A 123 -19.23 -2.55 16.76
N ASP A 124 -19.13 -1.37 16.12
CA ASP A 124 -20.23 -0.41 16.00
C ASP A 124 -21.32 -0.87 14.99
N LEU A 125 -20.94 -1.68 14.00
CA LEU A 125 -21.83 -2.20 12.96
C LEU A 125 -22.52 -3.51 13.35
N ALA A 126 -21.87 -4.34 14.16
CA ALA A 126 -22.39 -5.64 14.56
C ALA A 126 -23.81 -5.61 15.19
N PRO A 127 -24.18 -4.65 16.09
CA PRO A 127 -25.54 -4.57 16.62
C PRO A 127 -26.62 -4.29 15.56
N LYS A 128 -26.23 -3.76 14.40
CA LYS A 128 -27.12 -3.54 13.26
C LYS A 128 -27.21 -4.73 12.32
N GLY A 129 -26.47 -5.80 12.63
CA GLY A 129 -26.35 -6.98 11.78
C GLY A 129 -25.58 -6.74 10.49
N ILE A 130 -24.76 -5.70 10.43
CA ILE A 130 -23.89 -5.36 9.28
C ILE A 130 -22.51 -5.94 9.55
N HIS A 131 -22.00 -6.71 8.59
CA HIS A 131 -20.67 -7.29 8.67
C HIS A 131 -19.60 -6.31 8.19
N TYR A 132 -18.42 -6.36 8.82
CA TYR A 132 -17.28 -5.51 8.44
C TYR A 132 -16.06 -6.38 8.15
N VAL A 133 -15.41 -6.09 7.01
CA VAL A 133 -14.21 -6.78 6.54
C VAL A 133 -13.17 -5.71 6.19
N ASP A 134 -11.96 -5.85 6.69
CA ASP A 134 -10.81 -5.01 6.34
C ASP A 134 -9.89 -5.76 5.38
N VAL A 135 -9.47 -5.07 4.32
CA VAL A 135 -8.64 -5.67 3.27
C VAL A 135 -7.44 -4.79 2.96
N GLY A 136 -6.32 -5.13 3.56
CA GLY A 136 -5.05 -4.54 3.20
C GLY A 136 -4.64 -4.99 1.79
N THR A 137 -4.55 -4.04 0.85
CA THR A 137 -4.30 -4.33 -0.56
C THR A 137 -2.92 -3.81 -0.98
N SER A 138 -2.13 -4.67 -1.62
CA SER A 138 -0.84 -4.33 -2.24
C SER A 138 -0.85 -4.66 -3.73
N GLY A 139 -0.27 -3.79 -4.57
CA GLY A 139 -0.25 -3.93 -6.04
C GLY A 139 -0.36 -2.58 -6.76
N GLY A 140 -0.88 -1.56 -6.08
CA GLY A 140 -0.94 -0.18 -6.58
C GLY A 140 -1.61 -0.07 -7.95
N VAL A 141 -1.04 0.75 -8.82
CA VAL A 141 -1.56 0.99 -10.17
C VAL A 141 -1.40 -0.21 -11.11
N TRP A 142 -0.48 -1.13 -10.79
CA TRP A 142 -0.18 -2.32 -11.58
C TRP A 142 -1.14 -3.49 -11.31
N GLY A 143 -2.04 -3.34 -10.34
CA GLY A 143 -2.95 -4.41 -9.94
C GLY A 143 -3.95 -4.84 -11.00
N LEU A 144 -4.21 -4.01 -12.03
CA LEU A 144 -5.07 -4.41 -13.15
C LEU A 144 -4.49 -5.62 -13.89
N GLU A 145 -3.20 -5.60 -14.21
CA GLU A 145 -2.50 -6.67 -14.93
C GLU A 145 -1.99 -7.75 -13.97
N ARG A 146 -1.31 -7.35 -12.90
CA ARG A 146 -0.60 -8.26 -12.00
C ARG A 146 -1.47 -8.88 -10.91
N GLY A 147 -2.66 -8.33 -10.65
CA GLY A 147 -3.49 -8.67 -9.49
C GLY A 147 -3.06 -7.93 -8.22
N TYR A 148 -3.85 -8.10 -7.17
CA TYR A 148 -3.67 -7.46 -5.87
C TYR A 148 -3.39 -8.50 -4.80
N CYS A 149 -2.25 -8.41 -4.11
CA CYS A 149 -2.02 -9.16 -2.90
C CYS A 149 -2.95 -8.62 -1.80
N GLN A 150 -3.70 -9.53 -1.13
CA GLN A 150 -4.74 -9.14 -0.19
C GLN A 150 -4.55 -9.80 1.17
N MET A 151 -4.53 -8.99 2.22
CA MET A 151 -4.49 -9.39 3.61
C MET A 151 -5.85 -9.05 4.23
N ILE A 152 -6.60 -10.05 4.65
CA ILE A 152 -8.04 -9.92 4.93
C ILE A 152 -8.32 -10.18 6.41
N GLY A 153 -9.02 -9.25 7.05
CA GLY A 153 -9.55 -9.39 8.41
C GLY A 153 -11.08 -9.39 8.41
N GLY A 154 -11.70 -10.20 9.26
CA GLY A 154 -13.15 -10.27 9.38
C GLY A 154 -13.67 -11.63 9.84
N GLU A 155 -14.97 -11.74 9.94
CA GLU A 155 -15.63 -13.02 10.29
C GLU A 155 -15.34 -14.06 9.21
N LYS A 156 -14.90 -15.26 9.63
CA LYS A 156 -14.46 -16.33 8.73
C LYS A 156 -15.51 -16.73 7.68
N ASN A 157 -16.78 -16.86 8.06
CA ASN A 157 -17.88 -17.20 7.15
C ASN A 157 -18.14 -16.09 6.12
N ILE A 158 -17.99 -14.82 6.51
CA ILE A 158 -18.15 -13.67 5.61
C ILE A 158 -17.00 -13.60 4.63
N VAL A 159 -15.75 -13.78 5.11
CA VAL A 159 -14.57 -13.83 4.23
C VAL A 159 -14.68 -15.00 3.24
N GLN A 160 -15.16 -16.17 3.67
CA GLN A 160 -15.42 -17.30 2.79
C GLN A 160 -16.52 -17.01 1.75
N HIS A 161 -17.58 -16.30 2.13
CA HIS A 161 -18.64 -15.88 1.21
C HIS A 161 -18.07 -14.97 0.10
N LEU A 162 -17.14 -14.08 0.45
CA LEU A 162 -16.49 -13.14 -0.48
C LEU A 162 -15.32 -13.75 -1.28
N ASP A 163 -14.97 -15.02 -1.05
CA ASP A 163 -13.82 -15.69 -1.70
C ASP A 163 -13.78 -15.52 -3.23
N PRO A 164 -14.89 -15.59 -4.00
CA PRO A 164 -14.87 -15.39 -5.43
C PRO A 164 -14.35 -13.99 -5.84
N ILE A 165 -14.64 -12.96 -5.04
CA ILE A 165 -14.15 -11.58 -5.25
C ILE A 165 -12.65 -11.51 -4.98
N PHE A 166 -12.20 -12.01 -3.82
CA PHE A 166 -10.79 -11.99 -3.43
C PHE A 166 -9.93 -12.77 -4.42
N LYS A 167 -10.38 -13.96 -4.82
CA LYS A 167 -9.69 -14.79 -5.80
C LYS A 167 -9.54 -14.12 -7.15
N THR A 168 -10.59 -13.42 -7.61
CA THR A 168 -10.55 -12.67 -8.88
C THR A 168 -9.59 -11.50 -8.82
N LEU A 169 -9.54 -10.79 -7.69
CA LEU A 169 -8.63 -9.66 -7.51
C LEU A 169 -7.18 -10.10 -7.31
N ALA A 170 -6.94 -11.28 -6.76
CA ALA A 170 -5.61 -11.80 -6.47
C ALA A 170 -4.77 -12.05 -7.73
N PRO A 171 -3.43 -12.07 -7.61
CA PRO A 171 -2.52 -12.39 -8.72
C PRO A 171 -2.61 -13.85 -9.17
N GLY A 172 -3.12 -14.76 -8.33
CA GLY A 172 -3.00 -16.18 -8.53
C GLY A 172 -1.58 -16.69 -8.24
N ARG A 173 -1.31 -17.96 -8.52
CA ARG A 173 0.01 -18.57 -8.28
C ARG A 173 1.11 -17.98 -9.16
N GLY A 174 0.75 -17.58 -10.38
CA GLY A 174 1.73 -17.08 -11.36
C GLY A 174 2.89 -18.06 -11.58
N ASP A 175 4.04 -17.51 -11.93
CA ASP A 175 5.27 -18.26 -12.21
C ASP A 175 6.20 -18.38 -10.99
N ILE A 176 5.77 -17.95 -9.80
CA ILE A 176 6.58 -18.02 -8.58
C ILE A 176 6.65 -19.49 -8.11
N PRO A 177 7.84 -20.08 -8.01
CA PRO A 177 7.98 -21.45 -7.51
C PRO A 177 7.39 -21.59 -6.11
N ARG A 178 6.80 -22.74 -5.82
CA ARG A 178 6.32 -23.04 -4.47
C ARG A 178 7.49 -23.05 -3.48
N THR A 179 7.25 -22.52 -2.30
CA THR A 179 8.22 -22.63 -1.20
C THR A 179 8.43 -24.11 -0.86
N PRO A 180 9.68 -24.61 -0.83
CA PRO A 180 9.95 -25.99 -0.44
C PRO A 180 9.32 -26.35 0.89
N GLY A 181 8.67 -27.50 0.96
CA GLY A 181 7.94 -27.97 2.15
C GLY A 181 6.46 -27.55 2.19
N ARG A 182 5.97 -26.76 1.24
CA ARG A 182 4.54 -26.37 1.16
C ARG A 182 3.70 -27.25 0.23
N GLU A 183 4.19 -28.39 -0.23
CA GLU A 183 3.51 -29.26 -1.22
C GLU A 183 2.12 -29.73 -0.73
N LYS A 184 1.97 -29.89 0.59
CA LYS A 184 0.71 -30.28 1.24
C LYS A 184 -0.09 -29.10 1.80
N ALA A 185 0.41 -27.87 1.66
CA ALA A 185 -0.31 -26.71 2.18
C ALA A 185 -1.60 -26.48 1.39
N THR A 186 -2.67 -26.29 2.13
CA THR A 186 -4.00 -25.91 1.60
C THR A 186 -4.27 -24.46 1.96
N GLY A 187 -5.09 -23.78 1.15
CA GLY A 187 -5.46 -22.40 1.39
C GLY A 187 -4.97 -21.48 0.27
N THR A 188 -5.17 -20.19 0.48
CA THR A 188 -5.12 -19.17 -0.57
C THR A 188 -3.83 -18.35 -0.61
N ALA A 189 -2.92 -18.56 0.35
CA ALA A 189 -1.68 -17.77 0.47
C ALA A 189 -0.82 -17.82 -0.79
N GLU A 190 -0.73 -19.00 -1.45
CA GLU A 190 0.02 -19.18 -2.70
C GLU A 190 -0.70 -18.54 -3.93
N GLU A 191 -1.96 -18.16 -3.75
CA GLU A 191 -2.73 -17.42 -4.78
C GLU A 191 -2.66 -15.90 -4.56
N GLY A 192 -1.98 -15.44 -3.51
CA GLY A 192 -1.73 -14.02 -3.21
C GLY A 192 -2.82 -13.36 -2.38
N TYR A 193 -3.68 -14.10 -1.67
CA TYR A 193 -4.60 -13.55 -0.69
C TYR A 193 -4.74 -14.47 0.53
N LEU A 194 -5.02 -13.88 1.70
CA LEU A 194 -5.06 -14.62 2.96
C LEU A 194 -6.05 -14.01 3.94
N HIS A 195 -6.91 -14.85 4.53
CA HIS A 195 -7.65 -14.49 5.74
C HIS A 195 -6.69 -14.53 6.94
N CYS A 196 -6.31 -13.34 7.44
CA CYS A 196 -5.29 -13.15 8.48
C CYS A 196 -5.87 -13.31 9.90
N GLY A 197 -7.18 -13.13 10.07
CA GLY A 197 -7.82 -13.20 11.39
C GLY A 197 -9.11 -12.38 11.50
N PRO A 198 -9.55 -12.02 12.70
CA PRO A 198 -10.73 -11.19 12.92
C PRO A 198 -10.54 -9.79 12.36
N SER A 199 -11.60 -8.95 12.42
CA SER A 199 -11.56 -7.56 11.94
C SER A 199 -10.37 -6.79 12.52
N GLY A 200 -9.66 -6.07 11.67
CA GLY A 200 -8.41 -5.36 11.93
C GLY A 200 -7.16 -6.18 11.58
N ALA A 201 -7.23 -7.52 11.49
CA ALA A 201 -6.07 -8.36 11.20
C ALA A 201 -5.50 -8.13 9.79
N GLY A 202 -6.34 -7.82 8.82
CA GLY A 202 -5.92 -7.52 7.45
C GLY A 202 -5.07 -6.26 7.38
N HIS A 203 -5.60 -5.15 7.88
CA HIS A 203 -4.87 -3.88 7.91
C HIS A 203 -3.68 -3.91 8.87
N PHE A 204 -3.71 -4.70 9.96
CA PHE A 204 -2.54 -4.91 10.81
C PHE A 204 -1.38 -5.53 10.01
N VAL A 205 -1.63 -6.62 9.29
CA VAL A 205 -0.61 -7.25 8.44
C VAL A 205 -0.15 -6.30 7.32
N LYS A 206 -1.10 -5.54 6.74
CA LYS A 206 -0.79 -4.56 5.68
C LYS A 206 0.09 -3.41 6.17
N MET A 207 -0.16 -2.83 7.34
CA MET A 207 0.68 -1.74 7.85
C MET A 207 2.12 -2.21 8.11
N VAL A 208 2.29 -3.44 8.62
CA VAL A 208 3.63 -4.04 8.82
C VAL A 208 4.32 -4.27 7.48
N HIS A 209 3.60 -4.76 6.47
CA HIS A 209 4.10 -4.87 5.10
C HIS A 209 4.63 -3.51 4.61
N ASN A 210 3.88 -2.42 4.80
CA ASN A 210 4.31 -1.09 4.39
C ASN A 210 5.47 -0.56 5.23
N GLY A 211 5.55 -0.90 6.51
CA GLY A 211 6.74 -0.62 7.33
C GLY A 211 8.00 -1.26 6.75
N ILE A 212 7.91 -2.54 6.35
CA ILE A 212 9.01 -3.26 5.68
C ILE A 212 9.34 -2.60 4.33
N GLU A 213 8.33 -2.20 3.55
CA GLU A 213 8.51 -1.46 2.30
C GLU A 213 9.31 -0.18 2.50
N TYR A 214 9.02 0.60 3.56
CA TYR A 214 9.79 1.80 3.92
C TYR A 214 11.26 1.46 4.19
N GLY A 215 11.53 0.39 4.93
CA GLY A 215 12.89 -0.07 5.23
C GLY A 215 13.66 -0.47 3.97
N LEU A 216 13.02 -1.24 3.07
CA LEU A 216 13.61 -1.63 1.80
C LEU A 216 13.91 -0.43 0.90
N MET A 217 12.96 0.50 0.78
CA MET A 217 13.16 1.73 0.00
C MET A 217 14.30 2.58 0.54
N ALA A 218 14.39 2.74 1.87
CA ALA A 218 15.48 3.48 2.51
C ALA A 218 16.84 2.81 2.23
N ALA A 219 16.94 1.49 2.38
CA ALA A 219 18.16 0.76 2.14
C ALA A 219 18.66 0.88 0.69
N TYR A 220 17.76 0.76 -0.30
CA TYR A 220 18.11 0.99 -1.71
C TYR A 220 18.56 2.43 -1.95
N ALA A 221 17.83 3.40 -1.41
CA ALA A 221 18.16 4.82 -1.60
C ALA A 221 19.53 5.15 -1.00
N GLU A 222 19.82 4.72 0.22
CA GLU A 222 21.12 4.95 0.87
C GLU A 222 22.26 4.24 0.13
N GLY A 223 22.09 2.96 -0.22
CA GLY A 223 23.11 2.20 -0.95
C GLY A 223 23.43 2.80 -2.32
N LEU A 224 22.41 3.16 -3.09
CA LEU A 224 22.61 3.82 -4.39
C LEU A 224 23.19 5.22 -4.23
N ASN A 225 22.88 5.95 -3.15
CA ASN A 225 23.48 7.25 -2.85
C ASN A 225 24.97 7.11 -2.50
N VAL A 226 25.41 6.04 -1.82
CA VAL A 226 26.84 5.74 -1.62
C VAL A 226 27.54 5.56 -2.95
N LEU A 227 26.95 4.81 -3.89
CA LEU A 227 27.50 4.61 -5.22
C LEU A 227 27.52 5.91 -6.04
N HIS A 228 26.49 6.75 -5.90
CA HIS A 228 26.42 8.05 -6.57
C HIS A 228 27.57 8.98 -6.14
N HIS A 229 28.03 8.89 -4.89
CA HIS A 229 29.14 9.69 -4.37
C HIS A 229 30.49 8.97 -4.40
N ALA A 230 30.58 7.82 -5.08
CA ALA A 230 31.84 7.07 -5.18
C ALA A 230 32.92 7.78 -6.05
N ASN A 231 32.60 8.92 -6.64
CA ASN A 231 33.51 9.75 -7.42
C ASN A 231 34.03 10.98 -6.64
N VAL A 232 33.77 11.06 -5.34
CA VAL A 232 34.15 12.20 -4.50
C VAL A 232 35.67 12.48 -4.49
N GLY A 233 36.50 11.48 -4.87
CA GLY A 233 37.94 11.62 -4.99
C GLY A 233 38.40 12.52 -6.16
N HIS A 234 37.51 12.85 -7.11
CA HIS A 234 37.78 13.84 -8.16
C HIS A 234 37.55 15.28 -7.71
N THR A 235 36.91 15.51 -6.55
CA THR A 235 36.55 16.80 -6.05
C THR A 235 37.59 17.29 -5.06
N GLN A 236 38.18 18.49 -5.31
CA GLN A 236 38.99 19.15 -4.29
C GLN A 236 38.10 19.63 -3.15
N ARG A 237 38.40 19.19 -1.95
CA ARG A 237 37.72 19.63 -0.73
C ARG A 237 38.61 20.65 0.02
N GLU A 238 37.99 21.67 0.61
CA GLU A 238 38.70 22.53 1.52
C GLU A 238 39.21 21.73 2.72
N ALA A 239 40.50 21.86 3.03
CA ALA A 239 41.12 21.28 4.21
C ALA A 239 41.27 22.36 5.28
N ASP A 240 40.49 22.31 6.33
CA ASP A 240 40.56 23.21 7.47
C ASP A 240 40.37 22.43 8.77
N ALA A 241 40.40 23.14 9.88
CA ALA A 241 40.27 22.54 11.21
C ALA A 241 38.92 21.85 11.48
N GLU A 242 37.91 22.12 10.64
CA GLU A 242 36.53 21.63 10.79
C GLU A 242 36.13 20.58 9.75
N THR A 243 37.02 20.30 8.79
CA THR A 243 36.75 19.36 7.67
C THR A 243 37.69 18.17 7.76
N THR A 244 37.11 16.97 7.95
CA THR A 244 37.90 15.73 7.86
C THR A 244 38.35 15.50 6.41
N PRO A 245 39.67 15.40 6.14
CA PRO A 245 40.15 15.16 4.79
C PRO A 245 39.83 13.76 4.31
N LEU A 246 39.60 13.61 3.01
CA LEU A 246 39.52 12.30 2.37
C LEU A 246 40.95 11.71 2.31
N ARG A 247 41.19 10.62 3.01
CA ARG A 247 42.56 10.07 3.20
C ARG A 247 43.17 9.51 1.92
N ASN A 248 42.38 8.81 1.12
CA ASN A 248 42.81 8.11 -0.08
C ASN A 248 41.85 8.46 -1.22
N PRO A 249 41.94 9.67 -1.81
CA PRO A 249 41.05 10.11 -2.88
C PRO A 249 41.00 9.14 -4.07
N GLU A 250 42.12 8.46 -4.35
CA GLU A 250 42.24 7.50 -5.42
C GLU A 250 41.32 6.27 -5.29
N HIS A 251 40.82 5.99 -4.08
CA HIS A 251 39.88 4.91 -3.83
C HIS A 251 38.41 5.31 -4.10
N TYR A 252 38.14 6.57 -4.44
CA TYR A 252 36.81 7.13 -4.63
C TYR A 252 36.70 7.89 -5.96
N GLN A 253 37.11 7.23 -7.04
CA GLN A 253 37.13 7.82 -8.41
C GLN A 253 36.29 6.98 -9.39
N TYR A 254 35.13 6.48 -8.92
CA TYR A 254 34.28 5.64 -9.74
C TYR A 254 33.04 6.41 -10.18
N ASP A 255 32.85 6.51 -11.49
CA ASP A 255 31.65 7.06 -12.11
C ASP A 255 30.73 5.90 -12.54
N PHE A 256 29.85 5.48 -11.64
CA PHE A 256 28.97 4.37 -11.89
C PHE A 256 27.73 4.78 -12.68
N ASN A 257 27.34 3.98 -13.67
CA ASN A 257 26.01 4.04 -14.25
C ASN A 257 25.03 3.31 -13.30
N LEU A 258 24.30 4.06 -12.50
CA LEU A 258 23.39 3.48 -11.49
C LEU A 258 22.23 2.71 -12.09
N ALA A 259 21.78 3.07 -13.31
CA ALA A 259 20.75 2.31 -14.02
C ALA A 259 21.23 0.90 -14.37
N ASP A 260 22.48 0.75 -14.84
CA ASP A 260 23.08 -0.55 -15.14
C ASP A 260 23.37 -1.35 -13.87
N VAL A 261 23.79 -0.69 -12.79
CA VAL A 261 23.96 -1.33 -11.47
C VAL A 261 22.63 -1.90 -10.97
N ALA A 262 21.55 -1.12 -11.00
CA ALA A 262 20.23 -1.58 -10.62
C ALA A 262 19.75 -2.72 -11.54
N GLU A 263 20.01 -2.64 -12.85
CA GLU A 263 19.66 -3.69 -13.81
C GLU A 263 20.38 -5.00 -13.52
N VAL A 264 21.70 -4.97 -13.25
CA VAL A 264 22.43 -6.22 -12.94
C VAL A 264 21.99 -6.84 -11.63
N TRP A 265 21.66 -6.02 -10.63
CA TRP A 265 21.19 -6.53 -9.34
C TRP A 265 19.81 -7.18 -9.44
N ARG A 266 18.89 -6.61 -10.21
CA ARG A 266 17.54 -7.18 -10.38
C ARG A 266 17.55 -8.50 -11.15
N ARG A 267 18.62 -8.83 -11.89
CA ARG A 267 18.74 -10.06 -12.72
C ARG A 267 19.14 -11.31 -11.95
N GLY A 268 19.30 -11.27 -10.65
CA GLY A 268 19.57 -12.48 -9.89
C GLY A 268 20.42 -12.30 -8.65
N SER A 269 20.64 -11.05 -8.20
CA SER A 269 21.28 -10.83 -6.91
C SER A 269 20.30 -11.10 -5.76
N VAL A 270 20.85 -11.30 -4.56
CA VAL A 270 20.07 -11.55 -3.35
C VAL A 270 19.18 -10.37 -2.94
N VAL A 271 19.45 -9.16 -3.45
CA VAL A 271 18.63 -7.97 -3.21
C VAL A 271 17.56 -7.74 -4.29
N ALA A 272 17.35 -8.70 -5.19
CA ALA A 272 16.32 -8.60 -6.21
C ALA A 272 14.93 -8.50 -5.57
N SER A 273 14.12 -7.56 -6.04
CA SER A 273 12.74 -7.35 -5.60
C SER A 273 11.97 -6.54 -6.62
N TRP A 274 10.64 -6.50 -6.53
CA TRP A 274 9.86 -5.60 -7.38
C TRP A 274 10.18 -4.12 -7.14
N LEU A 275 10.53 -3.72 -5.91
CA LEU A 275 10.99 -2.35 -5.64
C LEU A 275 12.28 -2.02 -6.40
N LEU A 276 13.19 -2.99 -6.52
CA LEU A 276 14.40 -2.81 -7.32
C LEU A 276 14.09 -2.74 -8.83
N ASP A 277 13.10 -3.50 -9.33
CA ASP A 277 12.62 -3.37 -10.70
C ASP A 277 12.14 -1.94 -11.00
N LEU A 278 11.32 -1.39 -10.09
CA LEU A 278 10.82 -0.01 -10.21
C LEU A 278 11.95 1.03 -10.09
N THR A 279 12.96 0.76 -9.26
CA THR A 279 14.15 1.61 -9.13
C THR A 279 14.95 1.63 -10.43
N ALA A 280 15.17 0.48 -11.06
CA ALA A 280 15.87 0.38 -12.35
C ALA A 280 15.14 1.17 -13.46
N ILE A 281 13.80 1.07 -13.52
CA ILE A 281 12.98 1.86 -14.45
C ILE A 281 13.19 3.36 -14.21
N SER A 282 13.10 3.79 -12.94
CA SER A 282 13.23 5.22 -12.59
C SER A 282 14.60 5.79 -12.95
N LEU A 283 15.67 5.04 -12.69
CA LEU A 283 17.05 5.46 -12.99
C LEU A 283 17.34 5.43 -14.50
N LEU A 284 16.72 4.52 -15.25
CA LEU A 284 16.84 4.49 -16.72
C LEU A 284 16.14 5.69 -17.35
N GLU A 285 14.93 6.02 -16.90
CA GLU A 285 14.16 7.15 -17.39
C GLU A 285 14.77 8.50 -17.01
N GLN A 286 15.35 8.59 -15.82
CA GLN A 286 15.90 9.81 -15.25
C GLN A 286 17.14 9.53 -14.38
N PRO A 287 18.32 9.42 -14.97
CA PRO A 287 19.55 9.09 -14.24
C PRO A 287 19.88 10.05 -13.07
N LYS A 288 19.47 11.32 -13.17
CA LYS A 288 19.69 12.34 -12.13
C LYS A 288 18.46 12.62 -11.25
N LEU A 289 17.33 11.97 -11.50
CA LEU A 289 16.07 12.11 -10.77
C LEU A 289 15.57 13.57 -10.62
N GLU A 290 15.86 14.45 -11.56
CA GLU A 290 15.62 15.91 -11.47
C GLU A 290 14.14 16.30 -11.35
N ARG A 291 13.20 15.43 -11.75
CA ARG A 291 11.75 15.67 -11.56
C ARG A 291 11.30 15.56 -10.11
N TYR A 292 12.12 15.03 -9.23
CA TYR A 292 11.75 14.73 -7.84
C TYR A 292 12.44 15.73 -6.90
N SER A 293 11.66 16.34 -6.02
CA SER A 293 12.18 17.29 -5.02
C SER A 293 12.78 16.62 -3.78
N GLY A 294 12.76 15.30 -3.69
CA GLY A 294 13.24 14.56 -2.53
C GLY A 294 12.33 14.60 -1.29
N ARG A 295 11.14 15.23 -1.37
CA ARG A 295 10.16 15.25 -0.26
C ARG A 295 9.33 13.99 -0.29
N VAL A 296 9.47 13.12 0.74
CA VAL A 296 8.81 11.82 0.81
C VAL A 296 7.72 11.84 1.86
N SER A 297 6.46 11.70 1.43
CA SER A 297 5.31 11.59 2.32
C SER A 297 5.24 10.22 3.00
N ASP A 298 4.54 10.16 4.13
CA ASP A 298 4.07 8.92 4.73
C ASP A 298 2.54 8.92 4.80
N SER A 299 1.91 7.78 4.60
CA SER A 299 0.45 7.61 4.61
C SER A 299 -0.08 7.01 5.91
N GLY A 300 0.77 6.91 6.93
CA GLY A 300 0.42 6.50 8.29
C GLY A 300 0.90 5.10 8.67
N GLU A 301 1.01 4.17 7.74
CA GLU A 301 1.27 2.75 8.03
C GLU A 301 2.63 2.53 8.71
N GLY A 302 3.67 3.29 8.29
CA GLY A 302 4.98 3.26 8.96
C GLY A 302 4.88 3.72 10.42
N ARG A 303 4.09 4.76 10.71
CA ARG A 303 3.82 5.23 12.08
C ARG A 303 3.11 4.16 12.89
N TRP A 304 2.03 3.60 12.36
CA TRP A 304 1.21 2.59 13.05
C TRP A 304 2.01 1.31 13.33
N THR A 305 2.91 0.93 12.41
CA THR A 305 3.84 -0.20 12.61
C THR A 305 4.78 0.06 13.78
N ILE A 306 5.34 1.27 13.90
CA ILE A 306 6.23 1.62 15.01
C ILE A 306 5.45 1.70 16.32
N LEU A 307 4.25 2.27 16.33
CA LEU A 307 3.39 2.28 17.52
C LEU A 307 3.06 0.86 17.98
N ALA A 308 2.72 -0.04 17.07
CA ALA A 308 2.47 -1.44 17.39
C ALA A 308 3.73 -2.13 17.93
N ALA A 309 4.92 -1.82 17.39
CA ALA A 309 6.18 -2.34 17.88
C ALA A 309 6.47 -1.88 19.32
N ILE A 310 6.18 -0.60 19.64
CA ILE A 310 6.32 -0.05 21.00
C ILE A 310 5.36 -0.76 21.96
N GLU A 311 4.07 -0.84 21.62
CA GLU A 311 3.05 -1.48 22.46
C GLU A 311 3.31 -2.98 22.69
N SER A 312 3.86 -3.67 21.69
CA SER A 312 4.22 -5.10 21.80
C SER A 312 5.65 -5.32 22.34
N THR A 313 6.36 -4.27 22.74
CA THR A 313 7.75 -4.34 23.21
C THR A 313 8.71 -4.99 22.19
N THR A 314 8.42 -4.84 20.90
CA THR A 314 9.20 -5.43 19.82
C THR A 314 10.19 -4.42 19.26
N PRO A 315 11.51 -4.72 19.21
CA PRO A 315 12.49 -3.81 18.62
C PRO A 315 12.27 -3.65 17.10
N ALA A 316 12.25 -2.41 16.63
CA ALA A 316 12.10 -2.09 15.21
C ALA A 316 13.01 -0.93 14.75
N PRO A 317 14.35 -1.00 15.00
CA PRO A 317 15.26 0.13 14.74
C PRO A 317 15.32 0.49 13.24
N VAL A 318 15.35 -0.48 12.34
CA VAL A 318 15.42 -0.25 10.88
C VAL A 318 14.17 0.48 10.38
N LEU A 319 12.99 0.01 10.77
CA LEU A 319 11.72 0.61 10.34
C LEU A 319 11.54 2.01 10.93
N SER A 320 11.99 2.22 12.18
CA SER A 320 11.99 3.53 12.82
C SER A 320 12.88 4.53 12.07
N ALA A 321 14.11 4.14 11.74
CA ALA A 321 15.04 4.98 10.98
C ALA A 321 14.44 5.36 9.61
N ALA A 322 13.86 4.41 8.89
CA ALA A 322 13.23 4.64 7.59
C ALA A 322 12.03 5.61 7.67
N LEU A 323 11.24 5.54 8.77
CA LEU A 323 10.15 6.49 9.00
C LEU A 323 10.69 7.90 9.30
N TYR A 324 11.68 8.03 10.17
CA TYR A 324 12.27 9.33 10.53
C TYR A 324 12.97 9.98 9.33
N GLN A 325 13.61 9.21 8.45
CA GLN A 325 14.16 9.72 7.19
C GLN A 325 13.11 10.44 6.34
N ARG A 326 11.87 9.93 6.30
CA ARG A 326 10.76 10.63 5.63
C ARG A 326 10.42 11.96 6.28
N PHE A 327 10.52 12.07 7.61
CA PHE A 327 10.32 13.34 8.32
C PHE A 327 11.43 14.34 7.97
N THR A 328 12.69 13.91 8.06
CA THR A 328 13.85 14.69 7.64
C THR A 328 13.72 15.18 6.18
N SER A 329 13.27 14.33 5.27
CA SER A 329 13.09 14.71 3.86
C SER A 329 12.09 15.87 3.64
N ARG A 330 11.27 16.18 4.63
CA ARG A 330 10.31 17.29 4.59
C ARG A 330 10.77 18.54 5.34
N GLY A 331 11.96 18.50 5.96
CA GLY A 331 12.52 19.60 6.73
C GLY A 331 12.02 19.65 8.17
N GLU A 332 11.46 18.57 8.71
CA GLU A 332 10.96 18.53 10.10
C GLU A 332 12.09 18.53 11.14
N ASP A 333 13.34 18.44 10.70
CA ASP A 333 14.57 18.50 11.52
C ASP A 333 15.30 19.85 11.43
N ASP A 334 14.80 20.84 10.71
CA ASP A 334 15.44 22.15 10.49
C ASP A 334 15.82 22.87 11.81
N PHE A 335 14.90 22.86 12.78
CA PHE A 335 15.19 23.45 14.08
C PHE A 335 16.33 22.74 14.82
N ALA A 336 16.35 21.40 14.76
CA ALA A 336 17.41 20.62 15.42
C ALA A 336 18.77 20.87 14.76
N ALA A 337 18.82 20.93 13.43
CA ALA A 337 20.04 21.26 12.68
C ALA A 337 20.56 22.65 13.04
N LYS A 338 19.69 23.68 13.10
CA LYS A 338 20.04 25.03 13.55
C LYS A 338 20.55 25.07 14.97
N LEU A 339 19.95 24.32 15.88
CA LEU A 339 20.39 24.25 17.28
C LEU A 339 21.77 23.59 17.41
N LEU A 340 22.06 22.54 16.64
CA LEU A 340 23.40 21.94 16.57
C LEU A 340 24.46 22.94 16.11
N SER A 341 24.16 23.73 15.08
CA SER A 341 25.04 24.77 14.59
C SER A 341 25.26 25.85 15.63
N ALA A 342 24.21 26.33 16.28
CA ALA A 342 24.28 27.31 17.35
C ALA A 342 25.13 26.81 18.54
N MET A 343 24.96 25.55 18.96
CA MET A 343 25.79 24.96 20.04
C MET A 343 27.26 24.91 19.65
N ARG A 344 27.59 24.51 18.41
CA ARG A 344 28.97 24.52 17.91
C ARG A 344 29.59 25.93 17.95
N PHE A 345 28.82 26.94 17.57
CA PHE A 345 29.27 28.33 17.68
C PHE A 345 29.52 28.74 19.12
N GLN A 346 28.62 28.43 20.06
CA GLN A 346 28.74 28.85 21.44
C GLN A 346 29.94 28.22 22.19
N PHE A 347 30.25 26.96 21.95
CA PHE A 347 31.37 26.32 22.67
C PHE A 347 32.70 26.44 21.93
N GLY A 348 32.72 26.59 20.61
CA GLY A 348 33.95 26.55 19.80
C GLY A 348 34.15 27.72 18.87
N GLY A 349 33.20 28.66 18.74
CA GLY A 349 33.28 29.78 17.80
C GLY A 349 33.16 29.33 16.31
N HIS A 350 32.69 28.09 16.05
CA HIS A 350 32.58 27.53 14.70
C HIS A 350 31.49 28.23 13.91
N LEU A 351 31.86 28.87 12.83
CA LEU A 351 30.94 29.54 11.92
C LEU A 351 30.41 28.54 10.89
N GLU A 352 29.13 28.68 10.53
CA GLU A 352 28.57 27.92 9.40
C GLU A 352 29.30 28.28 8.11
N LYS A 353 29.71 27.23 7.38
CA LYS A 353 30.20 27.40 6.01
C LYS A 353 29.04 27.81 5.12
N LYS A 354 29.27 28.80 4.25
CA LYS A 354 28.30 29.12 3.20
C LYS A 354 28.15 27.90 2.30
N SER A 355 26.90 27.50 2.03
CA SER A 355 26.62 26.45 1.05
C SER A 355 27.29 26.84 -0.27
N GLY A 356 28.38 26.14 -0.62
CA GLY A 356 28.93 26.21 -1.97
C GLY A 356 27.92 25.61 -2.94
N HIS A 357 27.58 26.31 -3.96
CA HIS A 357 26.80 25.81 -5.09
C HIS A 357 27.63 24.85 -5.93
#